data_927da515177f2d29680e9b8505aced38
#
_entry.id   927da515177f2d29680e9b8505aced38
#
_cell.length_a   1.000
_cell.length_b   1.000
_cell.length_c   1.000
_cell.angle_alpha   90.00
_cell.angle_beta   90.00
_cell.angle_gamma   90.00
#
_symmetry.space_group_name_H-M   'P 1'
#
loop_
_entity.id
_entity.type
_entity.pdbx_description
1 polymer ?
#
loop_
_entity_poly.entity_id
_entity_poly.type
_entity_poly.pdbx_seq_one_letter_code
_entity_poly.pdbx_strand_id
1 'polypeptide(L)'
;MTARVSTGLAKLDAMLGGGLLPGTLAVVYGATGIGKTHLGLTFADQGRVADGARGVVLDLNGRGDSQQHDEYAARLFAWSLKPWTHTVTPMADPYPPPDQMDAFYSNACPWVGRVRDFQVPTPDGGREFDWGWKAAYNHALYTVRPFLYFHCAAGTRRVVVDGVEPMDSPADSIQVFVFDELYRKLIHRDAETLGMEICLPVWKHRAFIDAHRYDHTAVTTLLLVTTEETRLEDLLARKVATGDIGATANTILVLGSERVGNRLVRMLCVVKHRGSVMSDEIVEYRIGARGIELA
;
A
#
# COMPACT_ATOMS: atom_id res chain seq x y z
N MET A 1 -10.25 -22.79 -8.61
CA MET A 1 -9.15 -22.07 -7.91
C MET A 1 -9.29 -20.62 -8.24
N THR A 2 -9.26 -19.75 -7.24
CA THR A 2 -9.31 -18.28 -7.45
C THR A 2 -8.05 -17.84 -8.20
N ALA A 3 -8.19 -17.02 -9.23
CA ALA A 3 -7.05 -16.51 -9.98
C ALA A 3 -6.10 -15.74 -9.04
N ARG A 4 -4.79 -15.98 -9.15
CA ARG A 4 -3.78 -15.32 -8.34
C ARG A 4 -3.42 -13.96 -8.93
N VAL A 5 -2.98 -13.06 -8.07
CA VAL A 5 -2.52 -11.73 -8.45
C VAL A 5 -1.00 -11.75 -8.57
N SER A 6 -0.50 -11.68 -9.80
CA SER A 6 0.95 -11.66 -10.06
C SER A 6 1.60 -10.44 -9.42
N THR A 7 2.78 -10.61 -8.82
CA THR A 7 3.60 -9.51 -8.31
C THR A 7 4.35 -8.74 -9.41
N GLY A 8 4.39 -9.30 -10.62
CA GLY A 8 5.23 -8.83 -11.71
C GLY A 8 6.64 -9.45 -11.71
N LEU A 9 6.94 -10.29 -10.73
CA LEU A 9 8.22 -11.00 -10.59
C LEU A 9 7.95 -12.51 -10.60
N ALA A 10 8.24 -13.18 -11.72
CA ALA A 10 7.89 -14.59 -11.93
C ALA A 10 8.45 -15.52 -10.83
N LYS A 11 9.69 -15.27 -10.36
CA LYS A 11 10.28 -16.06 -9.27
C LYS A 11 9.52 -15.85 -7.96
N LEU A 12 9.16 -14.62 -7.62
CA LEU A 12 8.35 -14.31 -6.42
C LEU A 12 6.96 -14.92 -6.52
N ASP A 13 6.33 -14.85 -7.68
CA ASP A 13 5.03 -15.50 -7.91
C ASP A 13 5.13 -17.02 -7.69
N ALA A 14 6.20 -17.66 -8.16
CA ALA A 14 6.44 -19.08 -7.91
C ALA A 14 6.60 -19.37 -6.41
N MET A 15 7.35 -18.54 -5.66
CA MET A 15 7.50 -18.67 -4.21
C MET A 15 6.17 -18.52 -3.45
N LEU A 16 5.22 -17.78 -4.02
CA LEU A 16 3.86 -17.56 -3.49
C LEU A 16 2.82 -18.57 -4.04
N GLY A 17 3.26 -19.64 -4.69
CA GLY A 17 2.34 -20.60 -5.28
C GLY A 17 1.47 -20.05 -6.41
N GLY A 18 2.02 -19.09 -7.17
CA GLY A 18 1.41 -18.47 -8.34
C GLY A 18 1.05 -16.97 -8.15
N GLY A 19 1.43 -16.35 -7.04
CA GLY A 19 1.18 -14.96 -6.75
C GLY A 19 0.35 -14.71 -5.49
N LEU A 20 -0.01 -13.46 -5.24
CA LEU A 20 -0.81 -13.04 -4.09
C LEU A 20 -2.27 -13.52 -4.21
N LEU A 21 -2.95 -13.63 -3.07
CA LEU A 21 -4.40 -13.85 -3.05
C LEU A 21 -5.13 -12.54 -3.33
N PRO A 22 -6.14 -12.55 -4.21
CA PRO A 22 -6.94 -11.35 -4.46
C PRO A 22 -7.67 -10.90 -3.19
N GLY A 23 -7.95 -9.61 -3.08
CA GLY A 23 -8.66 -9.02 -1.95
C GLY A 23 -7.90 -9.04 -0.63
N THR A 24 -6.57 -9.25 -0.65
CA THR A 24 -5.78 -9.37 0.58
C THR A 24 -4.71 -8.28 0.72
N LEU A 25 -4.22 -8.15 1.95
CA LEU A 25 -3.09 -7.28 2.29
C LEU A 25 -1.79 -8.10 2.28
N ALA A 26 -0.82 -7.63 1.52
CA ALA A 26 0.57 -8.05 1.62
C ALA A 26 1.40 -6.92 2.23
N VAL A 27 2.30 -7.25 3.15
CA VAL A 27 3.22 -6.30 3.79
C VAL A 27 4.65 -6.65 3.41
N VAL A 28 5.43 -5.64 3.05
CA VAL A 28 6.84 -5.76 2.72
C VAL A 28 7.65 -4.98 3.76
N TYR A 29 8.43 -5.67 4.55
CA TYR A 29 9.36 -5.07 5.50
C TYR A 29 10.76 -4.97 4.90
N GLY A 30 11.47 -3.87 5.20
CA GLY A 30 12.85 -3.71 4.82
C GLY A 30 13.39 -2.30 5.03
N ALA A 31 14.69 -2.15 5.14
CA ALA A 31 15.36 -0.88 5.36
C ALA A 31 15.19 0.11 4.18
N THR A 32 15.51 1.37 4.43
CA THR A 32 15.59 2.39 3.37
C THR A 32 16.60 1.99 2.29
N GLY A 33 16.25 2.20 1.01
CA GLY A 33 17.13 1.90 -0.12
C GLY A 33 17.26 0.42 -0.49
N ILE A 34 16.51 -0.48 0.18
CA ILE A 34 16.56 -1.92 -0.10
C ILE A 34 15.81 -2.31 -1.39
N GLY A 35 14.91 -1.44 -1.91
CA GLY A 35 14.18 -1.66 -3.16
C GLY A 35 12.66 -1.84 -3.02
N LYS A 36 12.08 -1.55 -1.87
CA LYS A 36 10.62 -1.67 -1.66
C LYS A 36 9.80 -0.93 -2.70
N THR A 37 10.15 0.35 -2.97
CA THR A 37 9.48 1.19 -3.96
C THR A 37 9.52 0.57 -5.36
N HIS A 38 10.66 -0.04 -5.76
CA HIS A 38 10.77 -0.75 -7.04
C HIS A 38 9.80 -1.95 -7.10
N LEU A 39 9.69 -2.71 -6.00
CA LEU A 39 8.74 -3.82 -5.92
C LEU A 39 7.29 -3.31 -6.02
N GLY A 40 6.97 -2.23 -5.30
CA GLY A 40 5.64 -1.62 -5.34
C GLY A 40 5.25 -1.16 -6.75
N LEU A 41 6.14 -0.43 -7.43
CA LEU A 41 5.89 0.03 -8.80
C LEU A 41 5.79 -1.13 -9.80
N THR A 42 6.61 -2.18 -9.64
CA THR A 42 6.50 -3.39 -10.46
C THR A 42 5.14 -4.04 -10.27
N PHE A 43 4.66 -4.17 -9.02
CA PHE A 43 3.35 -4.70 -8.73
C PHE A 43 2.22 -3.85 -9.33
N ALA A 44 2.32 -2.52 -9.23
CA ALA A 44 1.32 -1.61 -9.80
C ALA A 44 1.28 -1.65 -11.33
N ASP A 45 2.46 -1.62 -12.00
CA ASP A 45 2.53 -1.67 -13.46
C ASP A 45 2.06 -3.01 -14.03
N GLN A 46 2.28 -4.11 -13.33
CA GLN A 46 1.81 -5.44 -13.73
C GLN A 46 0.30 -5.47 -13.95
N GLY A 47 -0.46 -4.62 -13.28
CA GLY A 47 -1.91 -4.47 -13.48
C GLY A 47 -2.28 -4.11 -14.93
N ARG A 48 -1.46 -3.36 -15.63
CA ARG A 48 -1.66 -3.03 -17.04
C ARG A 48 -1.80 -4.28 -17.91
N VAL A 49 -1.02 -5.30 -17.63
CA VAL A 49 -1.03 -6.55 -18.42
C VAL A 49 -2.05 -7.54 -17.87
N ALA A 50 -2.15 -7.65 -16.54
CA ALA A 50 -2.95 -8.68 -15.90
C ALA A 50 -4.43 -8.27 -15.72
N ASP A 51 -4.67 -6.98 -15.45
CA ASP A 51 -5.99 -6.49 -15.03
C ASP A 51 -6.59 -5.47 -16.03
N GLY A 52 -5.83 -5.09 -17.05
CA GLY A 52 -6.21 -4.06 -18.04
C GLY A 52 -5.98 -2.62 -17.57
N ALA A 53 -5.60 -2.41 -16.30
CA ALA A 53 -5.30 -1.10 -15.74
C ALA A 53 -4.14 -1.19 -14.74
N ARG A 54 -3.29 -0.16 -14.73
CA ARG A 54 -2.25 -0.03 -13.70
C ARG A 54 -2.86 0.16 -12.32
N GLY A 55 -2.09 -0.21 -11.30
CA GLY A 55 -2.42 0.08 -9.92
C GLY A 55 -2.24 1.56 -9.57
N VAL A 56 -2.63 1.92 -8.35
CA VAL A 56 -2.41 3.24 -7.78
C VAL A 56 -1.33 3.19 -6.69
N VAL A 57 -0.68 4.33 -6.49
CA VAL A 57 0.38 4.49 -5.49
C VAL A 57 0.00 5.60 -4.53
N LEU A 58 -0.05 5.28 -3.24
CA LEU A 58 -0.14 6.22 -2.13
C LEU A 58 1.25 6.37 -1.52
N ASP A 59 1.80 7.58 -1.56
CA ASP A 59 3.00 7.92 -0.82
C ASP A 59 2.63 8.56 0.51
N LEU A 60 2.94 7.89 1.60
CA LEU A 60 2.71 8.37 2.96
C LEU A 60 3.86 9.19 3.51
N ASN A 61 4.92 9.43 2.73
CA ASN A 61 6.07 10.19 3.18
C ASN A 61 5.67 11.63 3.49
N GLY A 62 5.82 12.02 4.76
CA GLY A 62 5.45 13.34 5.25
C GLY A 62 6.55 14.40 5.14
N ARG A 63 7.78 14.03 4.77
CA ARG A 63 8.93 14.94 4.79
C ARG A 63 9.14 15.72 3.51
N GLY A 64 8.36 15.45 2.48
CA GLY A 64 8.52 16.05 1.15
C GLY A 64 9.73 15.53 0.38
N ASP A 65 10.47 14.57 0.95
CA ASP A 65 11.53 13.86 0.25
C ASP A 65 10.87 12.89 -0.73
N SER A 66 10.84 13.28 -1.99
CA SER A 66 10.36 12.39 -3.03
C SER A 66 11.13 11.08 -2.98
N GLN A 67 10.43 9.96 -2.86
CA GLN A 67 11.02 8.64 -3.11
C GLN A 67 11.22 8.41 -4.61
N GLN A 68 11.10 9.47 -5.42
CA GLN A 68 11.30 9.47 -6.88
C GLN A 68 10.40 8.44 -7.59
N HIS A 69 9.17 8.26 -7.09
CA HIS A 69 8.21 7.32 -7.68
C HIS A 69 7.99 7.59 -9.17
N ASP A 70 7.87 8.85 -9.56
CA ASP A 70 7.68 9.30 -10.94
C ASP A 70 8.90 8.99 -11.83
N GLU A 71 10.12 9.25 -11.35
CA GLU A 71 11.36 8.92 -12.07
C GLU A 71 11.52 7.41 -12.23
N TYR A 72 11.26 6.63 -11.17
CA TYR A 72 11.32 5.17 -11.24
C TYR A 72 10.24 4.62 -12.17
N ALA A 73 9.01 5.10 -12.09
CA ALA A 73 7.92 4.69 -12.96
C ALA A 73 8.22 5.00 -14.43
N ALA A 74 8.74 6.20 -14.72
CA ALA A 74 9.13 6.59 -16.08
C ALA A 74 10.27 5.72 -16.62
N ARG A 75 11.33 5.53 -15.82
CA ARG A 75 12.51 4.77 -16.22
C ARG A 75 12.23 3.28 -16.40
N LEU A 76 11.47 2.66 -15.48
CA LEU A 76 11.26 1.21 -15.47
C LEU A 76 10.14 0.77 -16.40
N PHE A 77 9.09 1.58 -16.52
CA PHE A 77 7.84 1.15 -17.15
C PHE A 77 7.32 2.12 -18.23
N ALA A 78 8.10 3.16 -18.58
CA ALA A 78 7.63 4.25 -19.43
C ALA A 78 6.28 4.81 -18.95
N TRP A 79 6.11 4.86 -17.64
CA TRP A 79 4.87 5.29 -16.98
C TRP A 79 5.03 6.72 -16.46
N SER A 80 4.28 7.66 -17.06
CA SER A 80 4.17 9.02 -16.53
C SER A 80 3.26 9.01 -15.31
N LEU A 81 3.83 8.86 -14.14
CA LEU A 81 3.12 8.84 -12.88
C LEU A 81 2.87 10.29 -12.43
N LYS A 82 1.65 10.78 -12.63
CA LYS A 82 1.28 12.14 -12.28
C LYS A 82 0.63 12.20 -10.91
N PRO A 83 0.95 13.21 -10.08
CA PRO A 83 0.30 13.43 -8.80
C PRO A 83 -1.18 13.77 -8.98
N TRP A 84 -2.02 13.14 -8.18
CA TRP A 84 -3.42 13.50 -8.06
C TRP A 84 -3.57 14.91 -7.48
N THR A 85 -4.16 15.79 -8.25
CA THR A 85 -4.33 17.21 -7.88
C THR A 85 -5.80 17.63 -7.74
N HIS A 86 -6.71 16.70 -7.94
CA HIS A 86 -8.13 17.03 -7.98
C HIS A 86 -8.71 17.21 -6.57
N THR A 87 -9.27 18.38 -6.33
CA THR A 87 -10.31 18.54 -5.32
C THR A 87 -11.46 17.65 -5.79
N VAL A 88 -11.94 16.77 -4.92
CA VAL A 88 -13.04 15.87 -5.25
C VAL A 88 -14.29 16.71 -5.56
N THR A 89 -14.44 17.08 -6.81
CA THR A 89 -15.73 17.49 -7.31
C THR A 89 -16.45 16.19 -7.65
N PRO A 90 -17.56 15.89 -7.00
CA PRO A 90 -18.28 14.68 -7.36
C PRO A 90 -18.64 14.75 -8.84
N MET A 91 -17.92 14.02 -9.66
CA MET A 91 -18.43 13.18 -10.69
C MET A 91 -18.90 13.84 -11.97
N ALA A 92 -17.95 13.97 -12.88
CA ALA A 92 -18.30 14.02 -14.29
C ALA A 92 -18.61 12.59 -14.77
N ASP A 93 -19.75 12.39 -15.38
CA ASP A 93 -20.08 11.21 -16.15
C ASP A 93 -19.84 11.56 -17.64
N PRO A 94 -19.10 10.78 -18.44
CA PRO A 94 -18.55 9.47 -18.11
C PRO A 94 -17.29 9.54 -17.24
N TYR A 95 -17.16 8.57 -16.33
CA TYR A 95 -15.99 8.42 -15.47
C TYR A 95 -14.76 8.04 -16.31
N PRO A 96 -13.64 8.73 -16.17
CA PRO A 96 -12.47 8.43 -17.00
C PRO A 96 -11.95 7.02 -16.73
N PRO A 97 -11.44 6.31 -17.75
CA PRO A 97 -10.76 5.04 -17.55
C PRO A 97 -9.58 5.17 -16.57
N PRO A 98 -9.25 4.12 -15.80
CA PRO A 98 -8.19 4.18 -14.77
C PRO A 98 -6.83 4.62 -15.30
N ASP A 99 -6.47 4.27 -16.54
CA ASP A 99 -5.23 4.67 -17.21
C ASP A 99 -5.15 6.15 -17.58
N GLN A 100 -6.27 6.84 -17.54
CA GLN A 100 -6.37 8.30 -17.79
C GLN A 100 -6.47 9.10 -16.49
N MET A 101 -6.56 8.43 -15.34
CA MET A 101 -6.60 9.08 -14.04
C MET A 101 -5.19 9.21 -13.46
N ASP A 102 -4.95 10.31 -12.74
CA ASP A 102 -3.71 10.49 -12.01
C ASP A 102 -3.61 9.43 -10.89
N ALA A 103 -2.67 8.49 -11.04
CA ALA A 103 -2.60 7.28 -10.24
C ALA A 103 -1.69 7.40 -9.00
N PHE A 104 -1.16 8.59 -8.73
CA PHE A 104 -0.23 8.84 -7.64
C PHE A 104 -0.78 9.87 -6.65
N TYR A 105 -0.92 9.49 -5.41
CA TYR A 105 -1.25 10.41 -4.34
C TYR A 105 -0.02 10.65 -3.47
N SER A 106 0.65 11.79 -3.70
CA SER A 106 1.81 12.23 -2.93
C SER A 106 1.39 12.81 -1.60
N ASN A 107 2.17 12.55 -0.55
CA ASN A 107 1.95 13.09 0.78
C ASN A 107 0.55 12.74 1.34
N ALA A 108 0.14 11.50 1.15
CA ALA A 108 -1.17 11.02 1.56
C ALA A 108 -1.39 11.03 3.09
N CYS A 109 -0.30 11.02 3.87
CA CYS A 109 -0.33 11.17 5.32
C CYS A 109 0.91 11.94 5.80
N PRO A 110 0.87 13.28 5.82
CA PRO A 110 2.02 14.12 6.17
C PRO A 110 2.41 14.07 7.66
N TRP A 111 1.68 13.35 8.47
CA TRP A 111 1.91 13.25 9.91
C TRP A 111 2.76 12.01 10.24
N VAL A 112 3.97 12.24 10.68
CA VAL A 112 4.89 11.22 11.18
C VAL A 112 4.91 11.30 12.70
N GLY A 113 4.77 10.17 13.38
CA GLY A 113 4.81 10.13 14.84
C GLY A 113 4.12 8.90 15.40
N ARG A 114 4.09 8.84 16.71
CA ARG A 114 3.46 7.74 17.46
C ARG A 114 2.02 8.09 17.78
N VAL A 115 1.12 7.14 17.65
CA VAL A 115 -0.29 7.31 18.01
C VAL A 115 -0.45 7.80 19.47
N ARG A 116 0.36 7.27 20.38
CA ARG A 116 0.32 7.65 21.81
C ARG A 116 0.71 9.12 22.07
N ASP A 117 1.54 9.73 21.23
CA ASP A 117 1.99 11.11 21.40
C ASP A 117 0.88 12.12 21.05
N PHE A 118 -0.15 11.67 20.35
CA PHE A 118 -1.34 12.46 20.00
C PHE A 118 -2.53 12.20 20.93
N GLN A 119 -2.34 11.45 22.01
CA GLN A 119 -3.36 11.19 23.01
C GLN A 119 -3.15 12.14 24.19
N VAL A 120 -4.12 12.99 24.46
CA VAL A 120 -4.12 13.91 25.60
C VAL A 120 -5.06 13.42 26.68
N PRO A 121 -4.71 13.59 27.99
CA PRO A 121 -5.59 13.26 29.10
C PRO A 121 -6.86 14.11 29.06
N THR A 122 -8.00 13.50 29.35
CA THR A 122 -9.28 14.19 29.54
C THR A 122 -9.57 14.41 31.03
N PRO A 123 -10.41 15.40 31.40
CA PRO A 123 -10.72 15.69 32.81
C PRO A 123 -11.36 14.53 33.59
N ASP A 124 -12.01 13.61 32.89
CA ASP A 124 -12.63 12.38 33.44
C ASP A 124 -11.65 11.21 33.58
N GLY A 125 -10.35 11.44 33.32
CA GLY A 125 -9.30 10.43 33.40
C GLY A 125 -9.18 9.53 32.17
N GLY A 126 -9.92 9.84 31.11
CA GLY A 126 -9.79 9.20 29.80
C GLY A 126 -8.62 9.76 28.97
N ARG A 127 -8.60 9.39 27.71
CA ARG A 127 -7.69 9.94 26.70
C ARG A 127 -8.46 10.23 25.43
N GLU A 128 -8.15 11.34 24.78
CA GLU A 128 -8.66 11.67 23.46
C GLU A 128 -7.52 12.06 22.51
N PHE A 129 -7.78 11.99 21.21
CA PHE A 129 -6.83 12.45 20.21
C PHE A 129 -6.87 13.97 20.09
N ASP A 130 -5.70 14.58 20.03
CA ASP A 130 -5.54 16.03 19.87
C ASP A 130 -5.94 16.51 18.46
N TRP A 131 -5.80 17.84 18.24
CA TRP A 131 -6.11 18.46 16.96
C TRP A 131 -5.25 17.97 15.79
N GLY A 132 -3.97 17.67 16.05
CA GLY A 132 -3.08 17.14 15.02
C GLY A 132 -3.57 15.80 14.49
N TRP A 133 -3.99 14.89 15.38
CA TRP A 133 -4.62 13.65 15.02
C TRP A 133 -5.92 13.85 14.23
N LYS A 134 -6.81 14.73 14.73
CA LYS A 134 -8.09 15.03 14.04
C LYS A 134 -7.85 15.59 12.65
N ALA A 135 -6.83 16.42 12.47
CA ALA A 135 -6.45 16.96 11.15
C ALA A 135 -5.95 15.85 10.22
N ALA A 136 -5.07 14.95 10.69
CA ALA A 136 -4.58 13.81 9.92
C ALA A 136 -5.71 12.87 9.50
N TYR A 137 -6.57 12.53 10.44
CA TYR A 137 -7.72 11.69 10.20
C TYR A 137 -8.69 12.29 9.18
N ASN A 138 -9.03 13.57 9.34
CA ASN A 138 -9.91 14.28 8.41
C ASN A 138 -9.29 14.37 7.01
N HIS A 139 -7.99 14.66 6.91
CA HIS A 139 -7.29 14.66 5.62
C HIS A 139 -7.43 13.31 4.92
N ALA A 140 -7.14 12.22 5.62
CA ALA A 140 -7.28 10.87 5.07
C ALA A 140 -8.72 10.57 4.63
N LEU A 141 -9.71 11.00 5.43
CA LEU A 141 -11.12 10.78 5.11
C LEU A 141 -11.60 11.57 3.89
N TYR A 142 -11.23 12.84 3.80
CA TYR A 142 -11.80 13.75 2.79
C TYR A 142 -10.98 13.82 1.50
N THR A 143 -9.77 13.31 1.50
CA THR A 143 -8.88 13.36 0.33
C THR A 143 -8.44 11.98 -0.17
N VAL A 144 -7.83 11.19 0.69
CA VAL A 144 -7.27 9.88 0.29
C VAL A 144 -8.38 8.85 0.03
N ARG A 145 -9.45 8.88 0.84
CA ARG A 145 -10.57 7.95 0.67
C ARG A 145 -11.27 8.13 -0.67
N PRO A 146 -11.65 9.34 -1.11
CA PRO A 146 -12.19 9.54 -2.45
C PRO A 146 -11.26 9.09 -3.57
N PHE A 147 -9.98 9.42 -3.48
CA PHE A 147 -8.98 8.97 -4.46
C PHE A 147 -9.03 7.44 -4.64
N LEU A 148 -8.95 6.68 -3.56
CA LEU A 148 -9.00 5.22 -3.63
C LEU A 148 -10.34 4.71 -4.16
N TYR A 149 -11.45 5.27 -3.66
CA TYR A 149 -12.78 4.84 -4.11
C TYR A 149 -12.95 4.99 -5.61
N PHE A 150 -12.61 6.16 -6.16
CA PHE A 150 -12.79 6.42 -7.57
C PHE A 150 -11.92 5.53 -8.44
N HIS A 151 -10.67 5.30 -8.05
CA HIS A 151 -9.81 4.37 -8.77
C HIS A 151 -10.34 2.93 -8.73
N CYS A 152 -10.79 2.44 -7.57
CA CYS A 152 -11.37 1.11 -7.46
C CYS A 152 -12.67 0.98 -8.27
N ALA A 153 -13.53 2.00 -8.24
CA ALA A 153 -14.75 2.07 -9.02
C ALA A 153 -14.48 2.10 -10.54
N ALA A 154 -13.39 2.75 -10.95
CA ALA A 154 -12.91 2.74 -12.34
C ALA A 154 -12.16 1.46 -12.75
N GLY A 155 -12.07 0.47 -11.87
CA GLY A 155 -11.53 -0.86 -12.20
C GLY A 155 -10.11 -1.16 -11.70
N THR A 156 -9.46 -0.25 -10.98
CA THR A 156 -8.16 -0.52 -10.35
C THR A 156 -8.27 -1.68 -9.37
N ARG A 157 -7.33 -2.63 -9.46
CA ARG A 157 -7.27 -3.85 -8.61
C ARG A 157 -6.04 -3.90 -7.72
N ARG A 158 -5.11 -2.96 -7.87
CA ARG A 158 -3.81 -2.94 -7.18
C ARG A 158 -3.60 -1.61 -6.49
N VAL A 159 -3.35 -1.67 -5.19
CA VAL A 159 -3.04 -0.49 -4.38
C VAL A 159 -1.66 -0.68 -3.77
N VAL A 160 -0.77 0.27 -3.98
CA VAL A 160 0.54 0.32 -3.33
C VAL A 160 0.52 1.47 -2.32
N VAL A 161 0.99 1.19 -1.13
CA VAL A 161 1.15 2.19 -0.07
C VAL A 161 2.61 2.20 0.35
N ASP A 162 3.31 3.28 0.07
CA ASP A 162 4.74 3.45 0.33
C ASP A 162 5.02 4.63 1.26
N GLY A 163 6.21 4.71 1.81
CA GLY A 163 6.63 5.83 2.63
C GLY A 163 6.23 5.74 4.10
N VAL A 164 5.90 4.54 4.60
CA VAL A 164 5.68 4.35 6.05
C VAL A 164 7.01 4.51 6.79
N GLU A 165 7.08 5.53 7.65
CA GLU A 165 8.26 5.86 8.45
C GLU A 165 8.48 4.85 9.58
N PRO A 166 9.75 4.57 9.94
CA PRO A 166 10.05 3.67 11.03
C PRO A 166 9.57 4.24 12.37
N MET A 167 8.95 3.37 13.17
CA MET A 167 8.57 3.59 14.55
C MET A 167 9.05 2.40 15.39
N ASP A 168 9.12 2.55 16.70
CA ASP A 168 9.47 1.43 17.62
C ASP A 168 8.59 0.20 17.37
N SER A 169 7.33 0.45 17.01
CA SER A 169 6.38 -0.55 16.57
C SER A 169 5.54 0.02 15.43
N PRO A 170 5.35 -0.70 14.31
CA PRO A 170 4.43 -0.29 13.26
C PRO A 170 3.02 -0.03 13.75
N ALA A 171 2.56 -0.76 14.77
CA ALA A 171 1.24 -0.57 15.38
C ALA A 171 1.09 0.80 16.09
N ASP A 172 2.18 1.44 16.47
CA ASP A 172 2.19 2.77 17.08
C ASP A 172 2.38 3.91 16.07
N SER A 173 2.56 3.58 14.78
CA SER A 173 2.71 4.56 13.71
C SER A 173 1.36 5.17 13.32
N ILE A 174 1.28 6.51 13.30
CA ILE A 174 0.10 7.23 12.78
C ILE A 174 -0.20 6.85 11.35
N GLN A 175 0.83 6.75 10.52
CA GLN A 175 0.68 6.38 9.11
C GLN A 175 0.06 4.99 8.95
N VAL A 176 0.52 4.02 9.75
CA VAL A 176 -0.06 2.66 9.76
C VAL A 176 -1.49 2.69 10.29
N PHE A 177 -1.78 3.46 11.33
CA PHE A 177 -3.12 3.58 11.88
C PHE A 177 -4.11 4.20 10.87
N VAL A 178 -3.73 5.29 10.24
CA VAL A 178 -4.54 5.93 9.19
C VAL A 178 -4.76 4.97 8.02
N PHE A 179 -3.71 4.26 7.61
CA PHE A 179 -3.82 3.26 6.56
C PHE A 179 -4.75 2.10 6.97
N ASP A 180 -4.66 1.57 8.19
CA ASP A 180 -5.54 0.48 8.64
C ASP A 180 -7.02 0.90 8.62
N GLU A 181 -7.32 2.14 9.01
CA GLU A 181 -8.66 2.71 8.86
C GLU A 181 -9.12 2.77 7.39
N LEU A 182 -8.26 3.25 6.49
CA LEU A 182 -8.53 3.28 5.06
C LEU A 182 -8.72 1.87 4.50
N TYR A 183 -7.85 0.94 4.88
CA TYR A 183 -7.91 -0.44 4.45
C TYR A 183 -9.21 -1.12 4.87
N ARG A 184 -9.58 -1.01 6.14
CA ARG A 184 -10.82 -1.62 6.67
C ARG A 184 -12.07 -1.02 6.06
N LYS A 185 -12.08 0.29 5.79
CA LYS A 185 -13.26 1.00 5.30
C LYS A 185 -13.40 0.95 3.79
N LEU A 186 -12.31 0.88 3.04
CA LEU A 186 -12.30 0.95 1.58
C LEU A 186 -12.13 -0.40 0.91
N ILE A 187 -11.17 -1.16 1.40
CA ILE A 187 -10.74 -2.37 0.72
C ILE A 187 -11.50 -3.59 1.23
N HIS A 188 -12.00 -3.51 2.48
CA HIS A 188 -12.73 -4.59 3.13
C HIS A 188 -14.22 -4.32 3.36
N ARG A 189 -14.77 -3.23 2.81
CA ARG A 189 -16.19 -2.94 2.90
C ARG A 189 -16.88 -2.95 1.55
N ASP A 190 -18.20 -3.12 1.63
CA ASP A 190 -19.09 -2.94 0.51
C ASP A 190 -18.93 -1.55 -0.13
N ALA A 191 -18.62 -1.55 -1.42
CA ALA A 191 -18.43 -0.34 -2.20
C ALA A 191 -19.63 0.61 -2.18
N GLU A 192 -20.85 0.09 -2.00
CA GLU A 192 -22.05 0.90 -1.87
C GLU A 192 -22.03 1.78 -0.63
N THR A 193 -21.72 1.18 0.54
CA THR A 193 -21.64 1.92 1.81
C THR A 193 -20.61 3.04 1.71
N LEU A 194 -19.46 2.75 1.10
CA LEU A 194 -18.42 3.73 0.93
C LEU A 194 -18.81 4.85 -0.04
N GLY A 195 -19.42 4.49 -1.16
CA GLY A 195 -19.96 5.46 -2.10
C GLY A 195 -20.97 6.41 -1.43
N MET A 196 -21.83 5.90 -0.54
CA MET A 196 -22.75 6.72 0.23
C MET A 196 -22.06 7.68 1.22
N GLU A 197 -20.97 7.28 1.82
CA GLU A 197 -20.18 8.14 2.72
C GLU A 197 -19.43 9.27 1.98
N ILE A 198 -18.99 9.00 0.75
CA ILE A 198 -18.18 9.95 -0.04
C ILE A 198 -19.05 10.86 -0.90
N CYS A 199 -20.11 10.35 -1.47
CA CYS A 199 -20.94 11.04 -2.44
C CYS A 199 -22.16 11.68 -1.79
N LEU A 200 -21.96 12.72 -1.00
CA LEU A 200 -23.04 13.42 -0.33
C LEU A 200 -23.58 14.61 -1.17
N PRO A 201 -24.87 14.88 -1.13
CA PRO A 201 -25.93 14.09 -0.52
C PRO A 201 -26.32 12.87 -1.37
N VAL A 202 -26.45 11.72 -0.72
CA VAL A 202 -26.65 10.40 -1.35
C VAL A 202 -27.76 10.37 -2.40
N TRP A 203 -28.90 11.03 -2.12
CA TRP A 203 -30.05 11.03 -3.03
C TRP A 203 -29.77 11.67 -4.40
N LYS A 204 -28.81 12.61 -4.48
CA LYS A 204 -28.37 13.19 -5.75
C LYS A 204 -27.43 12.29 -6.53
N HIS A 205 -26.71 11.41 -5.83
CA HIS A 205 -25.62 10.61 -6.39
C HIS A 205 -25.93 9.11 -6.43
N ARG A 206 -27.17 8.71 -6.09
CA ARG A 206 -27.55 7.29 -6.01
C ARG A 206 -27.28 6.53 -7.30
N ALA A 207 -27.67 7.07 -8.43
CA ALA A 207 -27.45 6.42 -9.73
C ALA A 207 -25.97 6.23 -10.06
N PHE A 208 -25.14 7.20 -9.67
CA PHE A 208 -23.69 7.11 -9.82
C PHE A 208 -23.11 6.02 -8.90
N ILE A 209 -23.47 6.01 -7.63
CA ILE A 209 -23.00 5.00 -6.65
C ILE A 209 -23.35 3.59 -7.15
N ASP A 210 -24.59 3.40 -7.66
CA ASP A 210 -25.04 2.12 -8.17
C ASP A 210 -24.29 1.69 -9.44
N ALA A 211 -23.91 2.64 -10.30
CA ALA A 211 -23.15 2.38 -11.53
C ALA A 211 -21.67 2.11 -11.28
N HIS A 212 -21.12 2.61 -10.18
CA HIS A 212 -19.68 2.55 -9.88
C HIS A 212 -19.33 1.65 -8.68
N ARG A 213 -20.10 0.61 -8.49
CA ARG A 213 -19.77 -0.45 -7.51
C ARG A 213 -18.52 -1.20 -7.97
N TYR A 214 -17.62 -1.47 -7.04
CA TYR A 214 -16.45 -2.30 -7.32
C TYR A 214 -16.45 -3.56 -6.43
N ASP A 215 -15.83 -4.61 -6.94
CA ASP A 215 -15.59 -5.82 -6.16
C ASP A 215 -14.35 -5.62 -5.27
N HIS A 216 -14.58 -5.32 -4.00
CA HIS A 216 -13.51 -5.16 -3.01
C HIS A 216 -12.69 -6.43 -2.82
N THR A 217 -13.26 -7.62 -3.08
CA THR A 217 -12.54 -8.89 -2.95
C THR A 217 -11.50 -9.10 -4.05
N ALA A 218 -11.52 -8.28 -5.09
CA ALA A 218 -10.52 -8.29 -6.16
C ALA A 218 -9.38 -7.29 -5.92
N VAL A 219 -9.50 -6.35 -4.97
CA VAL A 219 -8.50 -5.31 -4.74
C VAL A 219 -7.40 -5.82 -3.80
N THR A 220 -6.20 -5.97 -4.30
CA THR A 220 -5.02 -6.43 -3.54
C THR A 220 -4.14 -5.25 -3.18
N THR A 221 -3.74 -5.17 -1.92
CA THR A 221 -2.94 -4.07 -1.38
C THR A 221 -1.54 -4.54 -1.00
N LEU A 222 -0.54 -3.76 -1.40
CA LEU A 222 0.86 -3.93 -1.02
C LEU A 222 1.29 -2.75 -0.15
N LEU A 223 1.55 -3.00 1.13
CA LEU A 223 2.04 -2.01 2.09
C LEU A 223 3.55 -2.15 2.27
N LEU A 224 4.28 -1.08 2.02
CA LEU A 224 5.74 -1.03 2.12
C LEU A 224 6.14 -0.33 3.42
N VAL A 225 6.67 -1.10 4.36
CA VAL A 225 7.04 -0.65 5.69
C VAL A 225 8.56 -0.54 5.79
N THR A 226 9.05 0.63 6.15
CA THR A 226 10.47 0.84 6.42
C THR A 226 10.81 0.32 7.81
N THR A 227 11.96 -0.32 7.93
CA THR A 227 12.50 -0.85 9.19
C THR A 227 13.86 -0.23 9.48
N GLU A 228 14.24 -0.24 10.74
CA GLU A 228 15.60 0.14 11.16
C GLU A 228 16.60 -1.00 10.90
N GLU A 229 16.13 -2.24 11.01
CA GLU A 229 16.92 -3.42 10.74
C GLU A 229 17.27 -3.52 9.25
N THR A 230 18.53 -3.71 8.95
CA THR A 230 19.05 -3.84 7.58
C THR A 230 19.40 -5.27 7.22
N ARG A 231 19.76 -6.09 8.22
CA ARG A 231 20.14 -7.48 8.01
C ARG A 231 18.91 -8.36 7.95
N LEU A 232 18.95 -9.33 7.06
CA LEU A 232 17.84 -10.28 6.89
C LEU A 232 17.57 -11.06 8.18
N GLU A 233 18.62 -11.51 8.87
CA GLU A 233 18.53 -12.25 10.12
C GLU A 233 17.77 -11.49 11.21
N ASP A 234 18.08 -10.19 11.38
CA ASP A 234 17.42 -9.34 12.38
C ASP A 234 15.93 -9.15 12.04
N LEU A 235 15.63 -8.98 10.74
CA LEU A 235 14.26 -8.87 10.26
C LEU A 235 13.46 -10.17 10.46
N LEU A 236 14.08 -11.33 10.27
CA LEU A 236 13.44 -12.63 10.49
C LEU A 236 13.23 -12.92 11.98
N ALA A 237 14.11 -12.44 12.85
CA ALA A 237 13.99 -12.56 14.29
C ALA A 237 12.91 -11.61 14.89
N ARG A 238 12.44 -10.63 14.11
CA ARG A 238 11.45 -9.65 14.54
C ARG A 238 10.13 -10.32 14.89
N LYS A 239 9.63 -10.05 16.09
CA LYS A 239 8.31 -10.52 16.51
C LYS A 239 7.23 -9.61 15.96
N VAL A 240 6.24 -10.20 15.30
CA VAL A 240 5.01 -9.49 14.93
C VAL A 240 4.17 -9.34 16.21
N ALA A 241 4.09 -8.12 16.72
CA ALA A 241 3.33 -7.83 17.93
C ALA A 241 1.82 -7.94 17.66
N THR A 242 1.06 -8.24 18.74
CA THR A 242 -0.42 -8.20 18.66
C THR A 242 -0.86 -6.77 18.34
N GLY A 243 -1.72 -6.62 17.32
CA GLY A 243 -2.16 -5.30 16.83
C GLY A 243 -1.26 -4.69 15.76
N ASP A 244 -0.11 -5.31 15.46
CA ASP A 244 0.69 -4.96 14.28
C ASP A 244 -0.09 -5.32 13.00
N ILE A 245 0.00 -4.46 11.98
CA ILE A 245 -0.63 -4.70 10.67
C ILE A 245 -0.12 -5.98 10.03
N GLY A 246 1.11 -6.38 10.29
CA GLY A 246 1.65 -7.68 9.91
C GLY A 246 0.87 -8.87 10.48
N ALA A 247 0.23 -8.71 11.64
CA ALA A 247 -0.61 -9.77 12.22
C ALA A 247 -1.86 -10.02 11.36
N THR A 248 -2.46 -8.97 10.82
CA THR A 248 -3.64 -9.05 9.94
C THR A 248 -3.29 -9.36 8.50
N ALA A 249 -2.09 -9.02 8.04
CA ALA A 249 -1.62 -9.27 6.68
C ALA A 249 -1.76 -10.75 6.30
N ASN A 250 -2.20 -10.99 5.08
CA ASN A 250 -2.25 -12.34 4.50
C ASN A 250 -0.85 -12.82 4.10
N THR A 251 -0.05 -11.91 3.54
CA THR A 251 1.31 -12.17 3.08
C THR A 251 2.31 -11.22 3.75
N ILE A 252 3.45 -11.74 4.17
CA ILE A 252 4.58 -10.95 4.65
C ILE A 252 5.81 -11.32 3.83
N LEU A 253 6.40 -10.31 3.21
CA LEU A 253 7.68 -10.35 2.52
C LEU A 253 8.72 -9.58 3.33
N VAL A 254 9.94 -10.07 3.34
CA VAL A 254 11.07 -9.40 3.99
C VAL A 254 12.18 -9.20 2.98
N LEU A 255 12.65 -7.95 2.88
CA LEU A 255 13.81 -7.56 2.09
C LEU A 255 14.92 -7.14 3.04
N GLY A 256 15.99 -7.90 3.07
CA GLY A 256 17.15 -7.63 3.90
C GLY A 256 18.44 -7.70 3.11
N SER A 257 19.56 -7.50 3.81
CA SER A 257 20.88 -7.65 3.23
C SER A 257 21.77 -8.49 4.12
N GLU A 258 22.71 -9.19 3.49
CA GLU A 258 23.74 -9.94 4.20
C GLU A 258 25.12 -9.67 3.61
N ARG A 259 26.13 -9.75 4.46
CA ARG A 259 27.52 -9.64 4.03
C ARG A 259 28.04 -11.03 3.66
N VAL A 260 28.38 -11.20 2.38
CA VAL A 260 29.03 -12.40 1.87
C VAL A 260 30.43 -12.02 1.42
N GLY A 261 31.43 -12.34 2.22
CA GLY A 261 32.79 -11.89 2.01
C GLY A 261 32.92 -10.36 2.03
N ASN A 262 33.34 -9.77 0.92
CA ASN A 262 33.46 -8.31 0.73
C ASN A 262 32.24 -7.68 0.01
N ARG A 263 31.16 -8.42 -0.17
CA ARG A 263 29.96 -7.94 -0.86
C ARG A 263 28.79 -7.84 0.11
N LEU A 264 27.97 -6.84 -0.09
CA LEU A 264 26.62 -6.77 0.49
C LEU A 264 25.64 -7.35 -0.53
N VAL A 265 24.97 -8.43 -0.16
CA VAL A 265 24.03 -9.15 -1.00
C VAL A 265 22.61 -8.86 -0.49
N ARG A 266 21.71 -8.51 -1.38
CA ARG A 266 20.31 -8.29 -1.04
C ARG A 266 19.55 -9.60 -1.15
N MET A 267 18.71 -9.88 -0.16
CA MET A 267 17.96 -11.12 -0.01
C MET A 267 16.48 -10.82 0.18
N LEU A 268 15.64 -11.66 -0.38
CA LEU A 268 14.19 -11.65 -0.23
C LEU A 268 13.72 -13.02 0.26
N CYS A 269 12.78 -13.02 1.19
CA CYS A 269 12.07 -14.24 1.58
C CYS A 269 10.58 -13.97 1.84
N VAL A 270 9.79 -15.02 1.79
CA VAL A 270 8.38 -15.05 2.16
C VAL A 270 8.28 -15.59 3.59
N VAL A 271 7.87 -14.75 4.53
CA VAL A 271 7.76 -15.14 5.95
C VAL A 271 6.38 -15.69 6.28
N LYS A 272 5.37 -15.22 5.56
CA LYS A 272 3.98 -15.60 5.79
C LYS A 272 3.21 -15.55 4.49
N HIS A 273 2.42 -16.58 4.21
CA HIS A 273 1.47 -16.58 3.11
C HIS A 273 0.29 -17.50 3.43
N ARG A 274 -0.78 -16.94 3.99
CA ARG A 274 -1.96 -17.69 4.44
C ARG A 274 -2.75 -18.24 3.26
N GLY A 275 -3.27 -19.47 3.42
CA GLY A 275 -4.18 -20.09 2.45
C GLY A 275 -3.50 -20.55 1.15
N SER A 276 -2.18 -20.65 1.12
CA SER A 276 -1.42 -21.12 -0.03
C SER A 276 -0.15 -21.87 0.39
N VAL A 277 0.39 -22.63 -0.55
CA VAL A 277 1.76 -23.12 -0.46
C VAL A 277 2.70 -21.93 -0.62
N MET A 278 3.73 -21.85 0.19
CA MET A 278 4.81 -20.87 0.05
C MET A 278 6.16 -21.58 0.07
N SER A 279 7.14 -21.00 -0.60
CA SER A 279 8.53 -21.40 -0.51
C SER A 279 9.16 -20.82 0.75
N ASP A 280 10.02 -21.59 1.42
CA ASP A 280 10.90 -21.15 2.50
C ASP A 280 12.28 -20.71 1.99
N GLU A 281 12.45 -20.61 0.67
CA GLU A 281 13.70 -20.21 0.01
C GLU A 281 14.02 -18.73 0.32
N ILE A 282 15.27 -18.45 0.63
CA ILE A 282 15.84 -17.10 0.66
C ILE A 282 16.50 -16.86 -0.70
N VAL A 283 16.03 -15.85 -1.42
CA VAL A 283 16.45 -15.57 -2.79
C VAL A 283 17.30 -14.30 -2.85
N GLU A 284 18.47 -14.40 -3.49
CA GLU A 284 19.27 -13.22 -3.83
C GLU A 284 18.56 -12.37 -4.89
N TYR A 285 18.65 -11.04 -4.78
CA TYR A 285 18.17 -10.14 -5.82
C TYR A 285 19.10 -8.95 -6.04
N ARG A 286 18.95 -8.35 -7.22
CA ARG A 286 19.67 -7.13 -7.60
C ARG A 286 18.66 -6.07 -8.03
N ILE A 287 19.07 -4.81 -7.85
CA ILE A 287 18.34 -3.67 -8.38
C ILE A 287 19.14 -3.17 -9.58
N GLY A 288 18.66 -3.49 -10.75
CA GLY A 288 19.29 -3.12 -12.03
C GLY A 288 18.54 -2.01 -12.75
N ALA A 289 18.92 -1.79 -14.01
CA ALA A 289 18.25 -0.82 -14.87
C ALA A 289 16.76 -1.16 -15.11
N ARG A 290 16.39 -2.43 -15.02
CA ARG A 290 15.02 -2.93 -15.19
C ARG A 290 14.27 -3.15 -13.88
N GLY A 291 14.74 -2.60 -12.77
CA GLY A 291 14.13 -2.78 -11.45
C GLY A 291 14.72 -3.95 -10.67
N ILE A 292 13.88 -4.66 -9.92
CA ILE A 292 14.27 -5.83 -9.12
C ILE A 292 14.38 -7.06 -10.03
N GLU A 293 15.51 -7.74 -9.94
CA GLU A 293 15.78 -9.00 -10.63
C GLU A 293 16.14 -10.05 -9.56
N LEU A 294 15.30 -11.08 -9.42
CA LEU A 294 15.52 -12.22 -8.51
C LEU A 294 16.40 -13.27 -9.21
N ALA A 295 17.36 -13.83 -8.46
CA ALA A 295 18.24 -14.88 -8.95
C ALA A 295 17.55 -16.24 -9.07
#